data_38314b194add368032e3a834c5b0646b
#
_entry.id   38314b194add368032e3a834c5b0646b
#
_cell.length_a   1.000
_cell.length_b   1.000
_cell.length_c   1.000
_cell.angle_alpha   90.00
_cell.angle_beta   90.00
_cell.angle_gamma   90.00
#
_symmetry.space_group_name_H-M   'P 1'
#
loop_
_entity.id
_entity.type
_entity.pdbx_description
1 polymer ?
#
loop_
_entity_poly.entity_id
_entity_poly.type
_entity_poly.pdbx_seq_one_letter_code
_entity_poly.pdbx_strand_id
1 'polypeptide(L)'
;MFVSDRSAMRVLGIDPGLTRCGVGVVEGSVGRPLSLVEVGVIRTDPDLPLEQRLLLIEDGLARWIDLARPDAVSVERVFSQHNVRTVMGTA
;
A
#
# COMPACT_ATOMS: atom_id res chain seq x y z
N MET A 1 17.07 -5.55 -0.22
CA MET A 1 16.96 -6.36 1.01
C MET A 1 16.45 -5.52 2.17
N PHE A 2 15.58 -6.11 2.96
CA PHE A 2 15.01 -5.43 4.11
C PHE A 2 15.82 -5.73 5.35
N VAL A 3 16.24 -4.67 6.02
CA VAL A 3 16.96 -4.79 7.29
C VAL A 3 15.99 -4.37 8.37
N SER A 4 15.76 -5.21 9.34
CA SER A 4 14.76 -4.98 10.35
C SER A 4 15.39 -4.82 11.72
N ASP A 5 14.95 -3.78 12.42
CA ASP A 5 15.14 -3.67 13.86
C ASP A 5 14.00 -4.48 14.49
N ARG A 6 14.33 -5.57 15.15
CA ARG A 6 13.32 -6.48 15.70
C ARG A 6 12.48 -5.83 16.80
N SER A 7 12.96 -4.75 17.36
CA SER A 7 12.18 -4.02 18.38
C SER A 7 11.23 -3.02 17.75
N ALA A 8 11.34 -2.76 16.46
CA ALA A 8 10.50 -1.81 15.76
C ALA A 8 9.32 -2.53 15.09
N MET A 9 8.20 -1.83 15.02
CA MET A 9 7.05 -2.30 14.28
C MET A 9 7.22 -1.96 12.81
N ARG A 10 7.00 -2.92 11.95
CA ARG A 10 7.10 -2.71 10.50
C ARG A 10 5.70 -2.71 9.90
N VAL A 11 5.41 -1.68 9.12
CA VAL A 11 4.10 -1.50 8.49
C VAL A 11 4.29 -1.37 6.99
N LEU A 12 3.50 -2.14 6.24
CA LEU A 12 3.38 -1.98 4.79
C LEU A 12 2.18 -1.11 4.51
N GLY A 13 2.42 0.06 3.94
CA GLY A 13 1.36 0.97 3.53
C GLY A 13 1.04 0.78 2.06
N ILE A 14 -0.23 0.78 1.74
CA ILE A 14 -0.71 0.59 0.37
C ILE A 14 -1.59 1.76 0.00
N ASP A 15 -1.23 2.43 -1.11
CA ASP A 15 -2.05 3.45 -1.73
C ASP A 15 -2.64 2.84 -3.00
N PRO A 16 -3.88 2.33 -2.94
CA PRO A 16 -4.41 1.56 -4.06
C PRO A 16 -4.67 2.40 -5.29
N GLY A 17 -4.33 1.84 -6.42
CA GLY A 17 -4.63 2.42 -7.71
C GLY A 17 -4.53 1.33 -8.75
N LEU A 18 -5.40 1.37 -9.73
CA LEU A 18 -5.47 0.30 -10.72
C LEU A 18 -4.29 0.35 -11.68
N THR A 19 -3.88 1.54 -12.09
CA THR A 19 -2.72 1.70 -12.97
C THR A 19 -1.42 1.77 -12.17
N ARG A 20 -1.48 2.39 -11.00
CA ARG A 20 -0.32 2.59 -10.14
C ARG A 20 -0.75 2.36 -8.70
N CYS A 21 -0.32 1.27 -8.14
CA CYS A 21 -0.59 0.94 -6.74
C CYS A 21 0.69 1.22 -5.96
N GLY A 22 0.69 2.26 -5.15
CA GLY A 22 1.85 2.63 -4.37
C GLY A 22 2.01 1.76 -3.15
N VAL A 23 3.25 1.41 -2.82
CA VAL A 23 3.54 0.65 -1.61
C VAL A 23 4.74 1.27 -0.91
N GLY A 24 4.72 1.23 0.41
CA GLY A 24 5.83 1.71 1.20
C GLY A 24 5.95 0.90 2.48
N VAL A 25 7.18 0.68 2.90
CA VAL A 25 7.46 -0.04 4.15
C VAL A 25 8.10 0.94 5.11
N VAL A 26 7.51 1.09 6.28
CA VAL A 26 8.05 1.95 7.32
C VAL A 26 8.27 1.14 8.60
N GLU A 27 9.23 1.58 9.37
CA GLU A 27 9.48 1.03 10.70
C GLU A 27 9.43 2.13 11.73
N GLY A 28 8.90 1.79 12.89
CA GLY A 28 8.85 2.74 13.98
C GLY A 28 8.75 2.06 15.32
N SER A 29 9.19 2.74 16.33
CA SER A 29 9.06 2.29 17.72
C SER A 29 8.77 3.48 18.60
N VAL A 30 8.23 3.21 19.78
CA VAL A 30 7.87 4.28 20.70
C VAL A 30 9.09 5.12 21.02
N GLY A 31 8.94 6.44 20.91
CA GLY A 31 10.01 7.38 21.23
C GLY A 31 11.05 7.56 20.15
N ARG A 32 10.87 6.98 18.98
CA ARG A 32 11.81 7.11 17.86
C ARG A 32 11.12 7.62 16.62
N PRO A 33 11.85 8.33 15.74
CA PRO A 33 11.28 8.73 14.45
C PRO A 33 10.98 7.52 13.58
N LEU A 34 10.02 7.67 12.70
CA LEU A 34 9.73 6.67 11.70
C LEU A 34 10.85 6.61 10.66
N SER A 35 11.13 5.40 10.19
CA SER A 35 12.11 5.18 9.13
C SER A 35 11.41 4.61 7.91
N LEU A 36 11.68 5.18 6.75
CA LEU A 36 11.24 4.60 5.49
C LEU A 36 12.24 3.52 5.09
N VAL A 37 11.74 2.30 4.97
CA VAL A 37 12.60 1.15 4.64
C VAL A 37 12.66 0.94 3.14
N GLU A 38 11.49 0.98 2.48
CA GLU A 38 11.42 0.74 1.05
C GLU A 38 10.15 1.36 0.50
N VAL A 39 10.17 1.70 -0.79
CA VAL A 39 9.02 2.26 -1.46
C VAL A 39 9.01 1.76 -2.90
N GLY A 40 7.83 1.55 -3.43
CA GLY A 40 7.70 1.08 -4.80
C GLY A 40 6.31 1.29 -5.35
N VAL A 41 6.13 0.88 -6.58
CA VAL A 41 4.86 1.00 -7.30
C VAL A 41 4.62 -0.30 -8.05
N ILE A 42 3.42 -0.83 -7.91
CA ILE A 42 2.95 -1.93 -8.74
C ILE A 42 2.17 -1.30 -9.88
N ARG A 43 2.61 -1.55 -11.11
CA ARG A 43 1.99 -0.96 -12.29
C ARG A 43 1.27 -2.03 -13.09
N THR A 44 0.13 -1.66 -13.65
CA THR A 44 -0.55 -2.52 -14.62
C THR A 44 -0.82 -1.73 -15.88
N ASP A 45 -0.82 -2.44 -17.01
CA ASP A 45 -1.11 -1.84 -18.29
C ASP A 45 -2.60 -1.53 -18.39
N PRO A 46 -3.00 -0.28 -18.64
CA PRO A 46 -4.41 0.06 -18.75
C PRO A 46 -5.14 -0.61 -19.91
N ASP A 47 -4.42 -1.18 -20.85
CA ASP A 47 -5.04 -1.89 -21.98
C ASP A 47 -5.42 -3.32 -21.61
N LEU A 48 -4.99 -3.84 -20.47
CA LEU A 48 -5.35 -5.17 -20.05
C LEU A 48 -6.77 -5.19 -19.45
N PRO A 49 -7.47 -6.32 -19.56
CA PRO A 49 -8.77 -6.47 -18.91
C PRO A 49 -8.67 -6.25 -17.40
N LEU A 50 -9.72 -5.74 -16.81
CA LEU A 50 -9.76 -5.38 -15.40
C LEU A 50 -9.37 -6.56 -14.50
N GLU A 51 -9.92 -7.73 -14.78
CA GLU A 51 -9.64 -8.91 -13.96
C GLU A 51 -8.16 -9.29 -13.98
N GLN A 52 -7.50 -9.11 -15.12
CA GLN A 52 -6.07 -9.39 -15.20
C GLN A 52 -5.26 -8.36 -14.42
N ARG A 53 -5.68 -7.10 -14.48
CA ARG A 53 -5.00 -6.04 -13.74
C ARG A 53 -5.12 -6.27 -12.24
N LEU A 54 -6.29 -6.69 -11.78
CA LEU A 54 -6.48 -6.98 -10.36
C LEU A 54 -5.62 -8.15 -9.89
N LEU A 55 -5.48 -9.17 -10.73
CA LEU A 55 -4.62 -10.31 -10.40
C LEU A 55 -3.15 -9.90 -10.33
N LEU A 56 -2.71 -9.01 -11.21
CA LEU A 56 -1.34 -8.52 -11.19
C LEU A 56 -1.06 -7.70 -9.94
N ILE A 57 -2.03 -6.89 -9.52
CA ILE A 57 -1.89 -6.12 -8.28
C ILE A 57 -1.84 -7.06 -7.08
N GLU A 58 -2.71 -8.05 -7.05
CA GLU A 58 -2.73 -9.03 -5.97
C GLU A 58 -1.37 -9.75 -5.87
N ASP A 59 -0.85 -10.19 -7.00
CA ASP A 59 0.43 -10.87 -7.05
C ASP A 59 1.56 -9.96 -6.59
N GLY A 60 1.55 -8.72 -7.03
CA GLY A 60 2.56 -7.75 -6.62
C GLY A 60 2.51 -7.46 -5.13
N LEU A 61 1.31 -7.32 -4.56
CA LEU A 61 1.15 -7.09 -3.13
C LEU A 61 1.61 -8.30 -2.33
N ALA A 62 1.30 -9.51 -2.82
CA ALA A 62 1.75 -10.73 -2.15
C ALA A 62 3.26 -10.80 -2.08
N ARG A 63 3.95 -10.41 -3.16
CA ARG A 63 5.41 -10.37 -3.17
C ARG A 63 5.96 -9.34 -2.19
N TRP A 64 5.34 -8.17 -2.11
CA TRP A 64 5.75 -7.14 -1.16
C TRP A 64 5.60 -7.61 0.27
N ILE A 65 4.48 -8.26 0.59
CA ILE A 65 4.24 -8.80 1.92
C ILE A 65 5.28 -9.86 2.25
N ASP A 66 5.58 -10.73 1.30
CA ASP A 66 6.53 -11.81 1.48
C ASP A 66 7.94 -11.28 1.74
N LEU A 67 8.34 -10.26 1.01
CA LEU A 67 9.68 -9.67 1.15
C LEU A 67 9.79 -8.81 2.40
N ALA A 68 8.78 -7.99 2.63
CA ALA A 68 8.84 -7.01 3.73
C ALA A 68 8.55 -7.62 5.08
N ARG A 69 7.76 -8.68 5.13
CA ARG A 69 7.33 -9.33 6.36
C ARG A 69 6.81 -8.33 7.38
N PRO A 70 5.78 -7.56 7.00
CA PRO A 70 5.27 -6.52 7.90
C PRO A 70 4.52 -7.10 9.08
N ASP A 71 4.53 -6.36 10.18
CA ASP A 71 3.70 -6.68 11.34
C ASP A 71 2.25 -6.28 11.11
N ALA A 72 2.05 -5.26 10.28
CA ALA A 72 0.71 -4.78 9.96
C ALA A 72 0.70 -4.23 8.53
N VAL A 73 -0.49 -4.22 7.95
CA VAL A 73 -0.72 -3.65 6.62
C VAL A 73 -1.74 -2.53 6.78
N SER A 74 -1.43 -1.38 6.19
CA SER A 74 -2.32 -0.23 6.20
C SER A 74 -2.71 0.07 4.77
N VAL A 75 -4.00 0.15 4.50
CA VAL A 75 -4.51 0.48 3.18
C VAL A 75 -5.18 1.83 3.25
N GLU A 76 -4.73 2.73 2.38
CA GLU A 76 -5.32 4.05 2.33
C GLU A 76 -6.74 3.96 1.81
N ARG A 77 -7.62 4.62 2.51
CA ARG A 77 -9.02 4.71 2.11
C ARG A 77 -9.17 5.89 1.17
N VAL A 78 -9.57 5.61 -0.06
CA VAL A 78 -9.71 6.66 -1.05
C VAL A 78 -11.16 7.13 -1.10
N PHE A 79 -11.39 8.37 -0.72
CA PHE A 79 -12.65 9.04 -0.95
C PHE A 79 -12.39 10.16 -1.91
N SER A 80 -13.01 10.11 -3.08
CA SER A 80 -12.97 11.27 -3.92
C SER A 80 -13.89 12.33 -3.29
N GLN A 81 -13.52 13.59 -3.42
CA GLN A 81 -14.26 14.68 -2.80
C GLN A 81 -15.71 14.72 -3.26
N HIS A 82 -15.92 14.55 -4.54
CA HIS A 82 -17.29 14.56 -5.02
C HIS A 82 -18.08 13.35 -4.57
N ASN A 83 -17.41 12.19 -4.42
CA ASN A 83 -18.08 11.02 -3.87
C ASN A 83 -18.47 11.24 -2.43
N VAL A 84 -17.61 11.85 -1.67
CA VAL A 84 -17.92 12.18 -0.30
C VAL A 84 -19.13 13.08 -0.23
N ARG A 85 -19.16 14.11 -1.07
CA ARG A 85 -20.31 15.00 -1.12
C ARG A 85 -21.57 14.26 -1.51
N THR A 86 -21.48 13.41 -2.51
CA THR A 86 -22.61 12.65 -2.99
C THR A 86 -23.13 11.72 -1.92
N VAL A 87 -22.23 11.01 -1.29
CA VAL A 87 -22.60 10.06 -0.24
C VAL A 87 -23.17 10.78 0.96
N MET A 88 -22.64 11.92 1.26
CA MET A 88 -23.13 12.70 2.38
C MET A 88 -24.32 13.54 2.02
N GLY A 89 -24.60 13.47 0.87
CA GLY A 89 -25.67 14.20 0.34
C GLY A 89 -25.21 15.26 -0.48
N THR A 90 -24.58 14.51 -0.01
CA THR A 90 -24.13 14.63 0.05
C THR A 90 -23.57 14.43 0.16
N ALA A 91 -23.62 14.40 0.24
CA ALA A 91 -23.00 14.35 0.53
C ALA A 91 -22.68 14.14 0.16
#